data_db0b28a72b5618a8c832ffafa96f864d
#
_entry.id   db0b28a72b5618a8c832ffafa96f864d
#
_cell.length_a   1.000
_cell.length_b   1.000
_cell.length_c   1.000
_cell.angle_alpha   90.00
_cell.angle_beta   90.00
_cell.angle_gamma   90.00
#
_symmetry.space_group_name_H-M   'P 1'
#
loop_
_entity.id
_entity.type
_entity.pdbx_description
1 polymer ?
#
loop_
_entity_poly.entity_id
_entity_poly.type
_entity_poly.pdbx_seq_one_letter_code
_entity_poly.pdbx_strand_id
1 'polypeptide(L)'
;PAAFVAQWLREHTTLGPRVTRARAMTPVRTTGPFGWRVRRAWRPGAALVGDAAEFYDPFTGEGIHSALRGAALLVPYGHAAATARDARDADIALAAYERARREAFRAKWIVERLIGLAVRHPWLLDRIARGLAGRRDLADTLVGVTGDVVPHATVLHPRF
;
A
#
# COMPACT_ATOMS: atom_id res chain seq x y z
N PRO A 1 -20.91 -11.16 5.01
CA PRO A 1 -20.57 -10.27 3.89
C PRO A 1 -21.77 -9.98 2.99
N ALA A 2 -22.51 -10.99 2.52
CA ALA A 2 -23.66 -10.80 1.62
C ALA A 2 -24.75 -9.90 2.21
N ALA A 3 -25.10 -10.10 3.48
CA ALA A 3 -26.10 -9.29 4.18
C ALA A 3 -25.66 -7.82 4.27
N PHE A 4 -24.39 -7.57 4.57
CA PHE A 4 -23.81 -6.22 4.60
C PHE A 4 -23.91 -5.53 3.24
N VAL A 5 -23.50 -6.20 2.16
CA VAL A 5 -23.58 -5.62 0.80
C VAL A 5 -25.03 -5.35 0.42
N ALA A 6 -25.94 -6.26 0.72
CA ALA A 6 -27.37 -6.09 0.43
C ALA A 6 -27.99 -4.93 1.22
N GLN A 7 -27.62 -4.76 2.48
CA GLN A 7 -28.06 -3.63 3.30
C GLN A 7 -27.50 -2.32 2.77
N TRP A 8 -26.18 -2.23 2.54
CA TRP A 8 -25.54 -1.04 2.03
C TRP A 8 -26.12 -0.60 0.69
N LEU A 9 -26.35 -1.55 -0.23
CA LEU A 9 -26.99 -1.24 -1.51
C LEU A 9 -28.40 -0.69 -1.36
N ARG A 10 -29.22 -1.21 -0.42
CA ARG A 10 -30.56 -0.68 -0.17
C ARG A 10 -30.55 0.73 0.39
N GLU A 11 -29.62 1.04 1.27
CA GLU A 11 -29.50 2.32 1.94
C GLU A 11 -28.85 3.40 1.03
N HIS A 12 -28.16 2.98 -0.04
CA HIS A 12 -27.48 3.92 -0.92
C HIS A 12 -28.48 4.71 -1.78
N THR A 13 -28.51 6.02 -1.61
CA THR A 13 -29.53 6.91 -2.21
C THR A 13 -29.64 6.82 -3.73
N THR A 14 -28.53 6.66 -4.44
CA THR A 14 -28.47 6.58 -5.91
C THR A 14 -28.61 5.15 -6.42
N LEU A 15 -27.99 4.17 -5.77
CA LEU A 15 -27.96 2.79 -6.21
C LEU A 15 -29.16 1.99 -5.71
N GLY A 16 -29.67 2.27 -4.51
CA GLY A 16 -30.76 1.55 -3.90
C GLY A 16 -31.97 1.40 -4.83
N PRO A 17 -32.53 2.48 -5.39
CA PRO A 17 -33.66 2.38 -6.32
C PRO A 17 -33.37 1.56 -7.57
N ARG A 18 -32.12 1.53 -8.04
CA ARG A 18 -31.71 0.80 -9.26
C ARG A 18 -31.52 -0.70 -9.04
N VAL A 19 -31.23 -1.10 -7.80
CA VAL A 19 -30.89 -2.50 -7.47
C VAL A 19 -32.01 -3.24 -6.72
N THR A 20 -33.17 -2.62 -6.51
CA THR A 20 -34.33 -3.21 -5.81
C THR A 20 -34.80 -4.56 -6.39
N ARG A 21 -34.64 -4.72 -7.71
CA ARG A 21 -34.98 -5.97 -8.42
C ARG A 21 -33.75 -6.75 -8.85
N ALA A 22 -32.56 -6.32 -8.47
CA ALA A 22 -31.33 -6.99 -8.86
C ALA A 22 -31.17 -8.32 -8.11
N ARG A 23 -30.69 -9.33 -8.81
CA ARG A 23 -30.34 -10.63 -8.25
C ARG A 23 -28.82 -10.80 -8.29
N ALA A 24 -28.24 -11.26 -7.18
CA ALA A 24 -26.83 -11.62 -7.15
C ALA A 24 -26.54 -12.77 -8.14
N MET A 25 -25.64 -12.55 -9.07
CA MET A 25 -25.22 -13.55 -10.07
C MET A 25 -24.17 -14.50 -9.54
N THR A 26 -23.38 -14.04 -8.55
CA THR A 26 -22.32 -14.83 -7.91
C THR A 26 -22.36 -14.61 -6.39
N PRO A 27 -21.81 -15.55 -5.60
CA PRO A 27 -21.64 -15.33 -4.17
C PRO A 27 -20.77 -14.11 -3.88
N VAL A 28 -21.14 -13.31 -2.87
CA VAL A 28 -20.29 -12.24 -2.37
C VAL A 28 -19.03 -12.84 -1.74
N ARG A 29 -17.89 -12.46 -2.25
CA ARG A 29 -16.58 -12.85 -1.71
C ARG A 29 -15.92 -11.63 -1.09
N THR A 30 -15.19 -11.83 -0.03
CA THR A 30 -14.39 -10.80 0.64
C THR A 30 -12.94 -11.26 0.71
N THR A 31 -12.05 -10.30 0.71
CA THR A 31 -10.63 -10.55 0.91
C THR A 31 -10.12 -9.64 2.02
N GLY A 32 -9.07 -10.05 2.70
CA GLY A 32 -8.46 -9.35 3.83
C GLY A 32 -7.94 -10.34 4.87
N PRO A 33 -7.35 -9.87 5.95
CA PRO A 33 -7.11 -8.47 6.29
C PRO A 33 -6.02 -7.85 5.41
N PHE A 34 -6.10 -6.53 5.23
CA PHE A 34 -5.07 -5.74 4.56
C PHE A 34 -4.13 -5.09 5.59
N GLY A 35 -3.04 -4.52 5.13
CA GLY A 35 -2.11 -3.77 5.98
C GLY A 35 -1.12 -4.67 6.73
N TRP A 36 -0.48 -5.61 6.04
CA TRP A 36 0.53 -6.47 6.63
C TRP A 36 1.91 -6.24 6.01
N ARG A 37 2.93 -6.52 6.80
CA ARG A 37 4.33 -6.50 6.41
C ARG A 37 5.08 -7.63 7.11
N VAL A 38 5.92 -8.33 6.38
CA VAL A 38 6.77 -9.37 6.97
C VAL A 38 7.79 -8.76 7.92
N ARG A 39 8.16 -9.50 8.94
CA ARG A 39 9.24 -9.11 9.86
C ARG A 39 10.59 -9.06 9.14
N ARG A 40 10.79 -9.95 8.16
CA ARG A 40 12.01 -10.09 7.38
C ARG A 40 11.61 -10.52 5.97
N ALA A 41 12.02 -9.76 4.95
CA ALA A 41 11.75 -10.06 3.55
C ALA A 41 12.82 -10.97 2.92
N TRP A 42 13.63 -11.62 3.70
CA TRP A 42 14.61 -12.61 3.23
C TRP A 42 14.85 -13.71 4.25
N ARG A 43 15.39 -14.82 3.78
CA ARG A 43 15.98 -15.91 4.56
C ARG A 43 17.05 -16.60 3.69
N PRO A 44 17.90 -17.49 4.25
CA PRO A 44 18.87 -18.21 3.44
C PRO A 44 18.26 -18.79 2.16
N GLY A 45 18.82 -18.39 1.02
CA GLY A 45 18.38 -18.81 -0.32
C GLY A 45 17.07 -18.21 -0.85
N ALA A 46 16.44 -17.26 -0.15
CA ALA A 46 15.17 -16.66 -0.61
C ALA A 46 15.02 -15.19 -0.23
N ALA A 47 14.37 -14.41 -1.11
CA ALA A 47 13.95 -13.04 -0.85
C ALA A 47 12.52 -12.82 -1.33
N LEU A 48 11.80 -11.91 -0.67
CA LEU A 48 10.43 -11.54 -0.98
C LEU A 48 10.39 -10.13 -1.58
N VAL A 49 9.53 -9.92 -2.58
CA VAL A 49 9.26 -8.63 -3.21
C VAL A 49 7.76 -8.40 -3.36
N GLY A 50 7.36 -7.16 -3.59
CA GLY A 50 5.95 -6.79 -3.80
C GLY A 50 5.06 -7.24 -2.65
N ASP A 51 3.85 -7.68 -2.98
CA ASP A 51 2.85 -8.11 -2.00
C ASP A 51 3.33 -9.25 -1.10
N ALA A 52 4.26 -10.09 -1.56
CA ALA A 52 4.84 -11.13 -0.72
C ALA A 52 5.69 -10.56 0.44
N ALA A 53 6.25 -9.37 0.29
CA ALA A 53 7.03 -8.70 1.33
C ALA A 53 6.18 -7.76 2.19
N GLU A 54 5.25 -7.04 1.56
CA GLU A 54 4.35 -6.09 2.23
C GLU A 54 3.16 -5.76 1.35
N PHE A 55 2.01 -5.62 1.98
CA PHE A 55 0.77 -5.22 1.32
C PHE A 55 0.01 -4.32 2.27
N TYR A 56 -0.28 -3.10 1.85
CA TYR A 56 -0.98 -2.17 2.72
C TYR A 56 -2.48 -2.15 2.42
N ASP A 57 -2.87 -1.60 1.28
CA ASP A 57 -4.27 -1.44 0.87
C ASP A 57 -4.36 -1.38 -0.66
N PRO A 58 -5.29 -2.09 -1.30
CA PRO A 58 -5.48 -2.03 -2.75
C PRO A 58 -6.07 -0.71 -3.24
N PHE A 59 -6.54 0.15 -2.33
CA PHE A 59 -7.24 1.40 -2.64
C PHE A 59 -6.39 2.37 -3.48
N THR A 60 -5.09 2.46 -3.19
CA THR A 60 -4.17 3.38 -3.89
C THR A 60 -3.76 2.89 -5.29
N GLY A 61 -3.93 1.59 -5.58
CA GLY A 61 -3.57 1.00 -6.87
C GLY A 61 -2.06 0.84 -7.13
N GLU A 62 -1.21 1.09 -6.14
CA GLU A 62 0.25 1.14 -6.28
C GLU A 62 0.97 -0.22 -6.24
N GLY A 63 0.24 -1.33 -6.07
CA GLY A 63 0.85 -2.65 -5.85
C GLY A 63 1.84 -3.06 -6.95
N ILE A 64 1.49 -2.82 -8.22
CA ILE A 64 2.36 -3.15 -9.37
C ILE A 64 3.64 -2.31 -9.34
N HIS A 65 3.52 -0.99 -9.15
CA HIS A 65 4.68 -0.10 -9.06
C HIS A 65 5.61 -0.49 -7.91
N SER A 66 5.07 -0.71 -6.73
CA SER A 66 5.82 -1.15 -5.55
C SER A 66 6.51 -2.49 -5.77
N ALA A 67 5.86 -3.44 -6.46
CA ALA A 67 6.46 -4.72 -6.79
C ALA A 67 7.64 -4.58 -7.76
N LEU A 68 7.49 -3.79 -8.83
CA LEU A 68 8.56 -3.51 -9.80
C LEU A 68 9.74 -2.78 -9.16
N ARG A 69 9.47 -1.77 -8.33
CA ARG A 69 10.50 -1.05 -7.58
C ARG A 69 11.22 -1.96 -6.60
N GLY A 70 10.49 -2.82 -5.90
CA GLY A 70 11.06 -3.81 -4.98
C GLY A 70 11.93 -4.84 -5.72
N ALA A 71 11.50 -5.29 -6.90
CA ALA A 71 12.26 -6.19 -7.75
C ALA A 71 13.56 -5.53 -8.25
N ALA A 72 13.47 -4.30 -8.77
CA ALA A 72 14.65 -3.54 -9.20
C ALA A 72 15.65 -3.34 -8.06
N LEU A 73 15.16 -3.04 -6.86
CA LEU A 73 15.99 -2.91 -5.67
C LEU A 73 16.68 -4.22 -5.28
N LEU A 74 16.02 -5.38 -5.47
CA LEU A 74 16.60 -6.68 -5.15
C LEU A 74 17.74 -7.07 -6.07
N VAL A 75 17.75 -6.62 -7.35
CA VAL A 75 18.71 -7.06 -8.39
C VAL A 75 20.17 -7.08 -7.92
N PRO A 76 20.77 -6.00 -7.42
CA PRO A 76 22.18 -6.02 -7.02
C PRO A 76 22.47 -6.98 -5.86
N TYR A 77 21.57 -7.05 -4.90
CA TYR A 77 21.72 -7.90 -3.72
C TYR A 77 21.47 -9.39 -4.05
N GLY A 78 20.46 -9.67 -4.89
CA GLY A 78 20.17 -11.00 -5.37
C GLY A 78 21.30 -11.55 -6.23
N HIS A 79 21.87 -10.72 -7.11
CA HIS A 79 23.05 -11.09 -7.88
C HIS A 79 24.25 -11.40 -6.96
N ALA A 80 24.53 -10.50 -5.99
CA ALA A 80 25.61 -10.73 -5.03
C ALA A 80 25.41 -12.00 -4.22
N ALA A 81 24.16 -12.30 -3.81
CA ALA A 81 23.85 -13.55 -3.10
C ALA A 81 24.01 -14.78 -3.98
N ALA A 82 23.60 -14.72 -5.26
CA ALA A 82 23.68 -15.83 -6.21
C ALA A 82 25.12 -16.15 -6.64
N THR A 83 26.01 -15.15 -6.59
CA THR A 83 27.44 -15.27 -6.96
C THR A 83 28.36 -15.33 -5.74
N ALA A 84 27.80 -15.41 -4.54
CA ALA A 84 28.56 -15.47 -3.30
C ALA A 84 29.41 -16.76 -3.22
N ARG A 85 30.58 -16.66 -2.59
CA ARG A 85 31.51 -17.79 -2.42
C ARG A 85 30.99 -18.84 -1.44
N ASP A 86 30.21 -18.39 -0.47
CA ASP A 86 29.62 -19.24 0.55
C ASP A 86 28.25 -18.72 1.02
N ALA A 87 27.58 -19.52 1.84
CA ALA A 87 26.25 -19.20 2.36
C ALA A 87 26.25 -17.96 3.25
N ARG A 88 27.33 -17.66 3.96
CA ARG A 88 27.44 -16.50 4.84
C ARG A 88 27.47 -15.18 4.02
N ASP A 89 28.25 -15.16 2.97
CA ASP A 89 28.32 -14.00 2.07
C ASP A 89 26.98 -13.77 1.36
N ALA A 90 26.30 -14.85 0.94
CA ALA A 90 24.95 -14.78 0.39
C ALA A 90 23.94 -14.17 1.40
N ASP A 91 23.98 -14.60 2.64
CA ASP A 91 23.11 -14.08 3.71
C ASP A 91 23.41 -12.61 4.04
N ILE A 92 24.66 -12.20 4.01
CA ILE A 92 25.07 -10.79 4.16
C ILE A 92 24.45 -9.93 3.06
N ALA A 93 24.50 -10.39 1.80
CA ALA A 93 23.91 -9.69 0.68
C ALA A 93 22.38 -9.56 0.82
N LEU A 94 21.68 -10.63 1.21
CA LEU A 94 20.22 -10.59 1.42
C LEU A 94 19.83 -9.75 2.64
N ALA A 95 20.64 -9.72 3.70
CA ALA A 95 20.45 -8.82 4.83
C ALA A 95 20.64 -7.35 4.43
N ALA A 96 21.55 -7.06 3.50
CA ALA A 96 21.72 -5.72 2.96
C ALA A 96 20.49 -5.29 2.12
N TYR A 97 19.90 -6.19 1.34
CA TYR A 97 18.62 -5.97 0.67
C TYR A 97 17.52 -5.55 1.65
N GLU A 98 17.37 -6.27 2.77
CA GLU A 98 16.35 -5.93 3.78
C GLU A 98 16.52 -4.50 4.29
N ARG A 99 17.76 -4.05 4.57
CA ARG A 99 18.01 -2.67 5.02
C ARG A 99 17.66 -1.65 3.94
N ALA A 100 18.10 -1.88 2.72
CA ALA A 100 17.82 -1.01 1.58
C ALA A 100 16.31 -0.91 1.30
N ARG A 101 15.59 -2.05 1.37
CA ARG A 101 14.14 -2.09 1.20
C ARG A 101 13.41 -1.28 2.28
N ARG A 102 13.77 -1.47 3.54
CA ARG A 102 13.17 -0.71 4.65
C ARG A 102 13.37 0.78 4.49
N GLU A 103 14.52 1.21 4.06
CA GLU A 103 14.80 2.63 3.83
C GLU A 103 14.02 3.16 2.63
N ALA A 104 14.04 2.44 1.50
CA ALA A 104 13.35 2.84 0.27
C ALA A 104 11.83 3.01 0.43
N PHE A 105 11.19 2.15 1.26
CA PHE A 105 9.74 2.16 1.46
C PHE A 105 9.30 2.81 2.78
N ARG A 106 10.23 3.34 3.59
CA ARG A 106 9.92 3.92 4.91
C ARG A 106 8.88 5.05 4.83
N ALA A 107 9.11 6.04 3.95
CA ALA A 107 8.23 7.18 3.82
C ALA A 107 6.83 6.75 3.34
N LYS A 108 6.76 5.83 2.37
CA LYS A 108 5.51 5.23 1.91
C LYS A 108 4.72 4.64 3.08
N TRP A 109 5.34 3.78 3.90
CA TRP A 109 4.69 3.17 5.05
C TRP A 109 4.14 4.19 6.06
N ILE A 110 4.84 5.29 6.27
CA ILE A 110 4.37 6.35 7.18
C ILE A 110 3.11 6.99 6.61
N VAL A 111 3.14 7.38 5.33
CA VAL A 111 2.00 8.02 4.65
C VAL A 111 0.79 7.11 4.62
N GLU A 112 0.95 5.86 4.23
CA GLU A 112 -0.15 4.88 4.19
C GLU A 112 -0.77 4.64 5.57
N ARG A 113 0.03 4.60 6.63
CA ARG A 113 -0.49 4.51 8.00
C ARG A 113 -1.26 5.74 8.42
N LEU A 114 -0.81 6.95 8.03
CA LEU A 114 -1.52 8.19 8.31
C LEU A 114 -2.86 8.24 7.56
N ILE A 115 -2.89 7.84 6.29
CA ILE A 115 -4.12 7.71 5.51
C ILE A 115 -5.06 6.70 6.17
N GLY A 116 -4.57 5.52 6.52
CA GLY A 116 -5.37 4.50 7.20
C GLY A 116 -5.93 4.97 8.55
N LEU A 117 -5.18 5.80 9.30
CA LEU A 117 -5.68 6.44 10.51
C LEU A 117 -6.80 7.42 10.20
N ALA A 118 -6.64 8.27 9.18
CA ALA A 118 -7.66 9.24 8.78
C ALA A 118 -8.96 8.54 8.34
N VAL A 119 -8.86 7.47 7.56
CA VAL A 119 -10.01 6.68 7.12
C VAL A 119 -10.76 6.01 8.28
N ARG A 120 -10.05 5.60 9.33
CA ARG A 120 -10.68 5.02 10.54
C ARG A 120 -11.43 6.04 11.38
N HIS A 121 -11.12 7.32 11.24
CA HIS A 121 -11.70 8.41 12.01
C HIS A 121 -12.38 9.43 11.08
N PRO A 122 -13.67 9.29 10.77
CA PRO A 122 -14.38 10.14 9.81
C PRO A 122 -14.21 11.64 10.08
N TRP A 123 -14.21 12.05 11.34
CA TRP A 123 -13.99 13.45 11.73
C TRP A 123 -12.62 13.99 11.28
N LEU A 124 -11.58 13.14 11.31
CA LEU A 124 -10.23 13.49 10.87
C LEU A 124 -10.18 13.58 9.35
N LEU A 125 -10.81 12.63 8.67
CA LEU A 125 -10.91 12.65 7.21
C LEU A 125 -11.64 13.90 6.72
N ASP A 126 -12.78 14.24 7.33
CA ASP A 126 -13.55 15.45 7.01
C ASP A 126 -12.74 16.74 7.26
N ARG A 127 -11.94 16.76 8.33
CA ARG A 127 -11.07 17.90 8.64
C ARG A 127 -9.97 18.05 7.58
N ILE A 128 -9.33 16.96 7.18
CA ILE A 128 -8.31 16.94 6.12
C ILE A 128 -8.95 17.37 4.79
N ALA A 129 -10.08 16.79 4.41
CA ALA A 129 -10.79 17.13 3.17
C ALA A 129 -11.16 18.62 3.10
N ARG A 130 -11.67 19.19 4.19
CA ARG A 130 -11.96 20.64 4.27
C ARG A 130 -10.71 21.50 4.17
N GLY A 131 -9.60 21.07 4.77
CA GLY A 131 -8.31 21.75 4.66
C GLY A 131 -7.76 21.76 3.23
N LEU A 132 -7.98 20.68 2.48
CA LEU A 132 -7.54 20.53 1.10
C LEU A 132 -8.47 21.19 0.08
N ALA A 133 -9.76 21.37 0.41
CA ALA A 133 -10.77 21.88 -0.52
C ALA A 133 -10.43 23.28 -1.12
N GLY A 134 -9.71 24.11 -0.39
CA GLY A 134 -9.24 25.43 -0.85
C GLY A 134 -7.78 25.44 -1.35
N ARG A 135 -7.10 24.29 -1.38
CA ARG A 135 -5.64 24.19 -1.64
C ARG A 135 -5.36 23.09 -2.65
N ARG A 136 -5.62 23.40 -3.91
CA ARG A 136 -5.44 22.45 -5.03
C ARG A 136 -4.00 21.91 -5.12
N ASP A 137 -3.02 22.77 -4.88
CA ASP A 137 -1.60 22.42 -4.87
C ASP A 137 -1.29 21.26 -3.90
N LEU A 138 -1.84 21.33 -2.69
CA LEU A 138 -1.65 20.28 -1.69
C LEU A 138 -2.48 19.02 -2.01
N ALA A 139 -3.70 19.19 -2.53
CA ALA A 139 -4.54 18.08 -2.94
C ALA A 139 -3.88 17.30 -4.09
N ASP A 140 -3.38 18.00 -5.12
CA ASP A 140 -2.69 17.40 -6.26
C ASP A 140 -1.39 16.71 -5.82
N THR A 141 -0.64 17.32 -4.89
CA THR A 141 0.55 16.70 -4.30
C THR A 141 0.19 15.41 -3.56
N LEU A 142 -0.87 15.42 -2.74
CA LEU A 142 -1.31 14.24 -2.01
C LEU A 142 -1.74 13.12 -2.97
N VAL A 143 -2.50 13.45 -4.02
CA VAL A 143 -2.88 12.49 -5.07
C VAL A 143 -1.64 11.95 -5.79
N GLY A 144 -0.69 12.82 -6.14
CA GLY A 144 0.57 12.42 -6.75
C GLY A 144 1.41 11.49 -5.85
N VAL A 145 1.38 11.71 -4.54
CA VAL A 145 2.06 10.85 -3.56
C VAL A 145 1.35 9.50 -3.42
N THR A 146 0.03 9.48 -3.38
CA THR A 146 -0.73 8.22 -3.32
C THR A 146 -0.66 7.42 -4.62
N GLY A 147 -0.33 8.06 -5.74
CA GLY A 147 -0.06 7.40 -7.03
C GLY A 147 1.42 7.07 -7.28
N ASP A 148 2.29 7.26 -6.27
CA ASP A 148 3.76 7.05 -6.34
C ASP A 148 4.45 7.85 -7.48
N VAL A 149 3.80 8.93 -7.95
CA VAL A 149 4.33 9.89 -8.95
C VAL A 149 5.18 10.96 -8.27
N VAL A 150 4.80 11.33 -7.04
CA VAL A 150 5.54 12.27 -6.18
C VAL A 150 6.15 11.49 -5.01
N PRO A 151 7.42 11.74 -4.64
CA PRO A 151 8.04 11.05 -3.51
C PRO A 151 7.25 11.20 -2.22
N HIS A 152 6.99 10.11 -1.50
CA HIS A 152 6.23 10.09 -0.23
C HIS A 152 6.83 11.01 0.84
N ALA A 153 8.15 11.25 0.81
CA ALA A 153 8.82 12.18 1.70
C ALA A 153 8.33 13.63 1.57
N THR A 154 7.74 13.99 0.42
CA THR A 154 7.26 15.35 0.15
C THR A 154 6.18 15.78 1.15
N VAL A 155 5.20 14.91 1.44
CA VAL A 155 4.12 15.20 2.40
C VAL A 155 4.55 15.04 3.86
N LEU A 156 5.72 14.50 4.10
CA LEU A 156 6.31 14.41 5.45
C LEU A 156 7.20 15.62 5.78
N HIS A 157 7.40 16.52 4.83
CA HIS A 157 8.21 17.70 5.03
C HIS A 157 7.42 18.78 5.80
N PRO A 158 8.03 19.50 6.79
CA PRO A 158 7.35 20.52 7.60
C PRO A 158 6.69 21.67 6.81
N ARG A 159 7.02 21.84 5.55
CA ARG A 159 6.44 22.87 4.67
C ARG A 159 5.16 22.41 3.96
N PHE A 160 4.82 21.13 4.02
CA PHE A 160 3.56 20.60 3.53
C PHE A 160 2.47 20.75 4.60
#